data_aeb9f6bd6c586aa2c88aaf5925518933
#
_entry.id   aeb9f6bd6c586aa2c88aaf5925518933
#
_cell.length_a   1.000
_cell.length_b   1.000
_cell.length_c   1.000
_cell.angle_alpha   90.00
_cell.angle_beta   90.00
_cell.angle_gamma   90.00
#
_symmetry.space_group_name_H-M   'P 1'
#
loop_
_entity.id
_entity.type
_entity.pdbx_description
1 polymer ?
#
loop_
_entity_poly.entity_id
_entity_poly.type
_entity_poly.pdbx_seq_one_letter_code
_entity_poly.pdbx_strand_id
1 'polypeptide(L)'
;MLKARLGILIIFGWGMILTAPAMDRWSALSMIESGDNDRAVGPGGEVSRFQIRRTLWPGGDPQNSQLALGVAQEIMRPRLAKFQQSHKRAATDFEFYVLWNAPWEADHPSAVVTERARRFANLVELVPR
;
A
#
# COMPACT_ATOMS: atom_id res chain seq x y z
N MET A 1 60.80 -7.18 34.43
CA MET A 1 59.67 -8.04 34.08
C MET A 1 58.58 -7.19 33.44
N LEU A 2 58.42 -7.22 32.12
CA LEU A 2 57.38 -6.53 31.39
C LEU A 2 56.14 -7.39 31.36
N LYS A 3 55.06 -6.97 32.05
CA LYS A 3 53.77 -7.64 31.93
C LYS A 3 53.05 -7.10 30.68
N ALA A 4 52.99 -7.89 29.62
CA ALA A 4 52.18 -7.61 28.48
C ALA A 4 50.72 -7.71 28.86
N ARG A 5 50.00 -6.61 28.85
CA ARG A 5 48.54 -6.59 28.92
C ARG A 5 47.96 -6.87 27.53
N LEU A 6 47.43 -8.07 27.38
CA LEU A 6 46.67 -8.43 26.17
C LEU A 6 45.36 -7.64 26.17
N GLY A 7 45.28 -6.61 25.38
CA GLY A 7 44.05 -5.88 25.16
C GLY A 7 43.15 -6.68 24.23
N ILE A 8 42.01 -7.12 24.75
CA ILE A 8 40.97 -7.76 23.92
C ILE A 8 40.27 -6.64 23.13
N LEU A 9 40.52 -6.59 21.83
CA LEU A 9 39.83 -5.70 20.90
C LEU A 9 38.45 -6.33 20.62
N ILE A 10 37.41 -5.83 21.28
CA ILE A 10 36.03 -6.21 20.95
C ILE A 10 35.63 -5.39 19.73
N ILE A 11 35.65 -6.02 18.57
CA ILE A 11 35.11 -5.43 17.35
C ILE A 11 33.58 -5.58 17.44
N PHE A 12 32.90 -4.50 17.81
CA PHE A 12 31.45 -4.40 17.61
C PHE A 12 31.20 -4.32 16.10
N GLY A 13 30.85 -5.44 15.50
CA GLY A 13 30.31 -5.46 14.16
C GLY A 13 28.97 -4.71 14.16
N TRP A 14 28.95 -3.54 13.56
CA TRP A 14 27.73 -2.84 13.24
C TRP A 14 27.05 -3.65 12.15
N GLY A 15 26.16 -4.54 12.56
CA GLY A 15 25.25 -5.16 11.62
C GLY A 15 24.40 -4.06 11.01
N MET A 16 24.60 -3.74 9.74
CA MET A 16 23.67 -2.93 8.98
C MET A 16 22.35 -3.71 8.95
N ILE A 17 21.37 -3.27 9.75
CA ILE A 17 20.00 -3.73 9.61
C ILE A 17 19.49 -3.09 8.31
N LEU A 18 19.51 -3.87 7.22
CA LEU A 18 18.86 -3.47 5.98
C LEU A 18 17.36 -3.50 6.21
N THR A 19 16.80 -2.34 6.55
CA THR A 19 15.35 -2.14 6.58
C THR A 19 14.87 -2.05 5.15
N ALA A 20 13.95 -2.95 4.73
CA ALA A 20 13.25 -2.78 3.47
C ALA A 20 12.51 -1.43 3.51
N PRO A 21 12.64 -0.57 2.47
CA PRO A 21 11.88 0.68 2.43
C PRO A 21 10.38 0.37 2.47
N ALA A 22 9.62 1.14 3.25
CA ALA A 22 8.17 1.08 3.24
C ALA A 22 7.65 1.31 1.81
N MET A 23 6.62 0.56 1.41
CA MET A 23 5.96 0.79 0.14
C MET A 23 5.16 2.10 0.19
N ASP A 24 5.14 2.85 -0.92
CA ASP A 24 4.12 3.88 -1.09
C ASP A 24 2.73 3.24 -1.25
N ARG A 25 1.68 4.03 -1.05
CA ARG A 25 0.30 3.55 -1.08
C ARG A 25 -0.10 2.90 -2.41
N TRP A 26 0.41 3.41 -3.52
CA TRP A 26 0.06 2.90 -4.84
C TRP A 26 0.73 1.56 -5.12
N SER A 27 1.99 1.40 -4.75
CA SER A 27 2.71 0.12 -4.82
C SER A 27 2.05 -0.94 -3.92
N ALA A 28 1.70 -0.57 -2.69
CA ALA A 28 0.99 -1.46 -1.78
C ALA A 28 -0.38 -1.87 -2.31
N LEU A 29 -1.12 -0.93 -2.91
CA LEU A 29 -2.43 -1.20 -3.52
C LEU A 29 -2.32 -2.18 -4.68
N SER A 30 -1.39 -1.96 -5.60
CA SER A 30 -1.12 -2.88 -6.71
C SER A 30 -0.78 -4.28 -6.20
N MET A 31 0.04 -4.38 -5.16
CA MET A 31 0.42 -5.65 -4.57
C MET A 31 -0.78 -6.40 -3.97
N ILE A 32 -1.63 -5.71 -3.22
CA ILE A 32 -2.83 -6.32 -2.59
C ILE A 32 -3.86 -6.73 -3.65
N GLU A 33 -4.07 -5.90 -4.67
CA GLU A 33 -5.13 -6.15 -5.65
C GLU A 33 -4.75 -7.23 -6.68
N SER A 34 -3.51 -7.29 -7.11
CA SER A 34 -3.11 -8.19 -8.21
C SER A 34 -1.75 -8.87 -8.04
N GLY A 35 -1.02 -8.61 -6.95
CA GLY A 35 0.38 -9.04 -6.87
C GLY A 35 1.27 -8.33 -7.89
N ASP A 36 0.96 -7.08 -8.19
CA ASP A 36 1.73 -6.23 -9.13
C ASP A 36 1.63 -6.69 -10.60
N ASN A 37 0.49 -7.26 -10.97
CA ASN A 37 0.27 -7.84 -12.29
C ASN A 37 -0.56 -6.91 -13.20
N ASP A 38 0.08 -6.30 -14.19
CA ASP A 38 -0.58 -5.42 -15.16
C ASP A 38 -1.62 -6.14 -16.03
N ARG A 39 -1.53 -7.45 -16.18
CA ARG A 39 -2.43 -8.27 -16.99
C ARG A 39 -3.60 -8.87 -16.20
N ALA A 40 -3.69 -8.56 -14.92
CA ALA A 40 -4.71 -9.16 -14.08
C ALA A 40 -6.11 -8.78 -14.53
N VAL A 41 -6.98 -9.80 -14.58
CA VAL A 41 -8.42 -9.65 -14.77
C VAL A 41 -9.10 -10.36 -13.61
N GLY A 42 -9.91 -9.62 -12.85
CA GLY A 42 -10.63 -10.17 -11.70
C GLY A 42 -11.88 -10.94 -12.10
N PRO A 43 -12.51 -11.63 -11.13
CA PRO A 43 -13.70 -12.45 -11.35
C PRO A 43 -14.92 -11.65 -11.83
N GLY A 44 -15.01 -10.37 -11.50
CA GLY A 44 -16.04 -9.43 -11.98
C GLY A 44 -15.65 -8.66 -13.24
N GLY A 45 -14.52 -9.01 -13.87
CA GLY A 45 -13.99 -8.32 -15.04
C GLY A 45 -13.16 -7.07 -14.69
N GLU A 46 -12.74 -6.91 -13.45
CA GLU A 46 -11.86 -5.83 -13.02
C GLU A 46 -10.55 -5.92 -13.78
N VAL A 47 -9.99 -4.77 -14.14
CA VAL A 47 -8.80 -4.67 -14.99
C VAL A 47 -7.65 -3.93 -14.30
N SER A 48 -6.46 -4.11 -14.86
CA SER A 48 -5.19 -3.52 -14.44
C SER A 48 -4.63 -4.10 -13.14
N ARG A 49 -3.41 -3.69 -12.82
CA ARG A 49 -2.75 -4.03 -11.55
C ARG A 49 -3.53 -3.57 -10.31
N PHE A 50 -4.41 -2.58 -10.45
CA PHE A 50 -5.22 -2.05 -9.36
C PHE A 50 -6.62 -2.65 -9.27
N GLN A 51 -6.98 -3.58 -10.16
CA GLN A 51 -8.28 -4.23 -10.22
C GLN A 51 -9.45 -3.23 -10.23
N ILE A 52 -9.37 -2.31 -11.20
CA ILE A 52 -10.38 -1.27 -11.42
C ILE A 52 -11.59 -1.87 -12.11
N ARG A 53 -12.78 -1.60 -11.58
CA ARG A 53 -14.03 -2.02 -12.22
C ARG A 53 -14.14 -1.42 -13.62
N ARG A 54 -14.60 -2.21 -14.56
CA ARG A 54 -14.74 -1.75 -15.96
C ARG A 54 -15.63 -0.53 -16.12
N THR A 55 -16.63 -0.39 -15.26
CA THR A 55 -17.50 0.79 -15.25
C THR A 55 -16.78 2.08 -14.88
N LEU A 56 -15.64 1.98 -14.19
CA LEU A 56 -14.78 3.11 -13.83
C LEU A 56 -13.58 3.26 -14.76
N TRP A 57 -13.35 2.31 -15.67
CA TRP A 57 -12.25 2.36 -16.61
C TRP A 57 -12.60 3.26 -17.80
N PRO A 58 -11.89 4.38 -18.02
CA PRO A 58 -12.31 5.40 -19.00
C PRO A 58 -11.95 5.03 -20.44
N GLY A 59 -11.19 3.98 -20.67
CA GLY A 59 -10.66 3.58 -21.98
C GLY A 59 -9.13 3.56 -21.99
N GLY A 60 -8.58 3.04 -23.10
CA GLY A 60 -7.14 2.81 -23.23
C GLY A 60 -6.73 1.43 -22.71
N ASP A 61 -5.44 1.12 -22.79
CA ASP A 61 -4.88 -0.18 -22.45
C ASP A 61 -4.72 -0.35 -20.93
N PRO A 62 -5.49 -1.23 -20.27
CA PRO A 62 -5.36 -1.47 -18.84
C PRO A 62 -4.02 -2.07 -18.42
N GLN A 63 -3.26 -2.64 -19.37
CA GLN A 63 -1.92 -3.20 -19.10
C GLN A 63 -0.83 -2.13 -19.05
N ASN A 64 -1.14 -0.89 -19.45
CA ASN A 64 -0.24 0.24 -19.28
C ASN A 64 -0.27 0.69 -17.83
N SER A 65 0.84 0.45 -17.09
CA SER A 65 0.93 0.73 -15.67
C SER A 65 0.81 2.21 -15.31
N GLN A 66 1.32 3.08 -16.15
CA GLN A 66 1.24 4.56 -15.92
C GLN A 66 -0.19 5.05 -16.12
N LEU A 67 -0.87 4.58 -17.15
CA LEU A 67 -2.28 4.88 -17.38
C LEU A 67 -3.13 4.37 -16.22
N ALA A 68 -2.91 3.12 -15.80
CA ALA A 68 -3.63 2.53 -14.68
C ALA A 68 -3.44 3.32 -13.38
N LEU A 69 -2.21 3.76 -13.10
CA LEU A 69 -1.93 4.61 -11.94
C LEU A 69 -2.70 5.94 -12.01
N GLY A 70 -2.69 6.60 -13.14
CA GLY A 70 -3.44 7.85 -13.35
C GLY A 70 -4.95 7.67 -13.12
N VAL A 71 -5.52 6.58 -13.64
CA VAL A 71 -6.94 6.23 -13.42
C VAL A 71 -7.23 5.98 -11.94
N ALA A 72 -6.39 5.22 -11.26
CA ALA A 72 -6.55 4.93 -9.83
C ALA A 72 -6.50 6.23 -9.00
N GLN A 73 -5.58 7.12 -9.30
CA GLN A 73 -5.46 8.42 -8.63
C GLN A 73 -6.71 9.28 -8.85
N GLU A 74 -7.24 9.33 -10.07
CA GLU A 74 -8.47 10.08 -10.36
C GLU A 74 -9.69 9.50 -9.64
N ILE A 75 -9.79 8.18 -9.51
CA ILE A 75 -10.87 7.54 -8.73
C ILE A 75 -10.79 7.93 -7.25
N MET A 76 -9.60 7.95 -6.68
CA MET A 76 -9.39 8.22 -5.26
C MET A 76 -9.51 9.68 -4.88
N ARG A 77 -9.21 10.59 -5.79
CA ARG A 77 -9.19 12.04 -5.50
C ARG A 77 -10.47 12.53 -4.81
N PRO A 78 -11.67 12.33 -5.36
CA PRO A 78 -12.90 12.80 -4.72
C PRO A 78 -13.22 12.05 -3.42
N ARG A 79 -12.84 10.78 -3.31
CA ARG A 79 -13.07 9.98 -2.11
C ARG A 79 -12.23 10.48 -0.94
N LEU A 80 -10.96 10.76 -1.18
CA LEU A 80 -10.05 11.33 -0.18
C LEU A 80 -10.46 12.76 0.22
N ALA A 81 -10.87 13.57 -0.72
CA ALA A 81 -11.35 14.93 -0.45
C ALA A 81 -12.61 14.92 0.43
N LYS A 82 -13.57 14.05 0.11
CA LYS A 82 -14.79 13.90 0.91
C LYS A 82 -14.48 13.41 2.32
N PHE A 83 -13.58 12.44 2.46
CA PHE A 83 -13.15 11.95 3.77
C PHE A 83 -12.53 13.06 4.60
N GLN A 84 -11.58 13.81 4.04
CA GLN A 84 -10.92 14.91 4.73
C GLN A 84 -11.90 16.01 5.13
N GLN A 85 -12.87 16.30 4.30
CA GLN A 85 -13.92 17.27 4.62
C GLN A 85 -14.80 16.82 5.79
N SER A 86 -15.15 15.54 5.82
CA SER A 86 -16.03 14.97 6.87
C SER A 86 -15.30 14.77 8.20
N HIS A 87 -14.06 14.32 8.16
CA HIS A 87 -13.28 13.93 9.36
C HIS A 87 -12.31 15.02 9.83
N LYS A 88 -12.14 16.09 9.06
CA LYS A 88 -11.23 17.20 9.35
C LYS A 88 -9.75 16.77 9.52
N ARG A 89 -9.38 15.68 8.86
CA ARG A 89 -8.02 15.13 8.82
C ARG A 89 -7.83 14.28 7.56
N ALA A 90 -6.58 13.99 7.22
CA ALA A 90 -6.27 13.05 6.15
C ALA A 90 -6.63 11.60 6.53
N ALA A 91 -6.97 10.78 5.53
CA ALA A 91 -7.19 9.37 5.73
C ALA A 91 -5.87 8.66 6.12
N THR A 92 -5.95 7.74 7.08
CA THR A 92 -4.86 6.81 7.41
C THR A 92 -4.67 5.81 6.27
N ASP A 93 -3.59 5.02 6.31
CA ASP A 93 -3.36 3.97 5.31
C ASP A 93 -4.48 2.93 5.32
N PHE A 94 -4.94 2.54 6.50
CA PHE A 94 -6.09 1.65 6.65
C PHE A 94 -7.34 2.23 5.97
N GLU A 95 -7.66 3.48 6.27
CA GLU A 95 -8.83 4.17 5.71
C GLU A 95 -8.70 4.41 4.20
N PHE A 96 -7.49 4.67 3.71
CA PHE A 96 -7.22 4.75 2.27
C PHE A 96 -7.67 3.47 1.55
N TYR A 97 -7.32 2.31 2.06
CA TYR A 97 -7.73 1.06 1.46
C TYR A 97 -9.25 0.84 1.54
N VAL A 98 -9.88 1.18 2.65
CA VAL A 98 -11.35 1.09 2.76
C VAL A 98 -12.03 1.97 1.71
N LEU A 99 -11.54 3.21 1.54
CA LEU A 99 -12.05 4.13 0.52
C LEU A 99 -11.84 3.62 -0.91
N TRP A 100 -10.78 2.87 -1.14
CA TRP A 100 -10.54 2.22 -2.43
C TRP A 100 -11.53 1.08 -2.68
N ASN A 101 -11.59 0.14 -1.77
CA ASN A 101 -12.31 -1.13 -1.95
C ASN A 101 -13.81 -0.99 -1.74
N ALA A 102 -14.21 -0.28 -0.69
CA ALA A 102 -15.61 -0.17 -0.26
C ALA A 102 -15.89 1.23 0.32
N PRO A 103 -15.91 2.29 -0.50
CA PRO A 103 -16.07 3.65 -0.01
C PRO A 103 -17.38 3.88 0.76
N TRP A 104 -18.41 3.06 0.51
CA TRP A 104 -19.68 3.09 1.26
C TRP A 104 -19.58 2.49 2.66
N GLU A 105 -18.49 1.77 2.96
CA GLU A 105 -18.21 1.19 4.28
C GLU A 105 -17.18 1.99 5.09
N ALA A 106 -16.89 3.22 4.69
CA ALA A 106 -15.77 4.01 5.24
C ALA A 106 -15.76 4.08 6.77
N ASP A 107 -16.94 4.23 7.39
CA ASP A 107 -17.09 4.34 8.85
C ASP A 107 -17.25 2.98 9.55
N HIS A 108 -17.73 1.95 8.85
CA HIS A 108 -18.01 0.63 9.38
C HIS A 108 -17.61 -0.47 8.39
N PRO A 109 -16.31 -0.71 8.16
CA PRO A 109 -15.88 -1.72 7.21
C PRO A 109 -16.24 -3.13 7.69
N SER A 110 -16.64 -3.98 6.73
CA SER A 110 -16.86 -5.40 6.98
C SER A 110 -15.58 -6.11 7.43
N ALA A 111 -15.71 -7.31 7.99
CA ALA A 111 -14.56 -8.10 8.44
C ALA A 111 -13.55 -8.38 7.30
N VAL A 112 -14.06 -8.68 6.10
CA VAL A 112 -13.22 -8.94 4.92
C VAL A 112 -12.45 -7.68 4.50
N VAL A 113 -13.13 -6.54 4.43
CA VAL A 113 -12.50 -5.25 4.08
C VAL A 113 -11.50 -4.84 5.15
N THR A 114 -11.83 -5.02 6.43
CA THR A 114 -10.94 -4.73 7.56
C THR A 114 -9.65 -5.53 7.48
N GLU A 115 -9.72 -6.83 7.19
CA GLU A 115 -8.53 -7.66 7.06
C GLU A 115 -7.62 -7.20 5.92
N ARG A 116 -8.21 -6.94 4.75
CA ARG A 116 -7.46 -6.46 3.59
C ARG A 116 -6.84 -5.08 3.84
N ALA A 117 -7.57 -4.19 4.50
CA ALA A 117 -7.08 -2.87 4.87
C ALA A 117 -5.90 -2.94 5.85
N ARG A 118 -5.92 -3.88 6.80
CA ARG A 118 -4.77 -4.13 7.70
C ARG A 118 -3.56 -4.63 6.94
N ARG A 119 -3.74 -5.56 6.01
CA ARG A 119 -2.63 -6.05 5.17
C ARG A 119 -2.03 -4.95 4.33
N PHE A 120 -2.87 -4.10 3.76
CA PHE A 120 -2.43 -2.92 3.02
C PHE A 120 -1.64 -1.95 3.92
N ALA A 121 -2.17 -1.57 5.06
CA ALA A 121 -1.50 -0.69 6.00
C ALA A 121 -0.15 -1.26 6.45
N ASN A 122 -0.06 -2.56 6.69
CA ASN A 122 1.20 -3.23 7.04
C ASN A 122 2.25 -3.14 5.93
N LEU A 123 1.87 -3.17 4.66
CA LEU A 123 2.81 -3.00 3.55
C LEU A 123 3.34 -1.57 3.45
N VAL A 124 2.49 -0.58 3.74
CA VAL A 124 2.88 0.83 3.73
C VAL A 124 3.74 1.16 4.96
N GLU A 125 3.37 0.62 6.11
CA GLU A 125 3.99 0.90 7.41
C GLU A 125 5.05 -0.12 7.80
N LEU A 126 5.76 -0.76 6.87
CA LEU A 126 6.84 -1.69 7.21
C LEU A 126 7.88 -1.00 8.10
N VAL A 127 7.51 -0.86 9.39
CA VAL A 127 8.44 -0.50 10.46
C VAL A 127 9.14 -1.80 10.87
N PRO A 128 10.46 -1.87 10.82
CA PRO A 128 11.19 -3.00 11.37
C PRO A 128 10.85 -3.13 12.86
N ARG A 129 10.39 -4.30 13.25
CA ARG A 129 10.30 -4.66 14.66
C ARG A 129 11.64 -5.17 15.15
#